data_0f05861488aea1bbf8888028b6e32b48
#
_entry.id   0f05861488aea1bbf8888028b6e32b48
#
_cell.length_a   1.000
_cell.length_b   1.000
_cell.length_c   1.000
_cell.angle_alpha   90.00
_cell.angle_beta   90.00
_cell.angle_gamma   90.00
#
_symmetry.space_group_name_H-M   'P 1'
#
loop_
_entity.id
_entity.type
_entity.pdbx_description
1 polymer ?
#
loop_
_entity_poly.entity_id
_entity_poly.type
_entity_poly.pdbx_seq_one_letter_code
_entity_poly.pdbx_strand_id
1 'polypeptide(L)'
;EGRYTLLNVFRKHNNDCRRLIGIDYVQITVSRFDNCCKYLGHFIQKQYGKEDMNLTELNGEFVRNFEIYLKTTRNCQQNTVIRYMKGLKKIVNLAIANDWMHKNPFAGIRFQEKEVIREVLTKEEIERMMCKEFALPRLEYVRDVFIFCVFTGMAYVDVNNLRQEHIVRDNNDDLWIRKARQK
;
A
#
# COMPACT_ATOMS: atom_id res chain seq x y z
N GLU A 1 -6.54 -32.29 -14.17
CA GLU A 1 -7.43 -31.08 -14.09
C GLU A 1 -7.52 -30.69 -12.63
N GLY A 2 -7.17 -29.46 -12.24
CA GLY A 2 -7.23 -28.98 -10.84
C GLY A 2 -5.90 -28.59 -10.21
N ARG A 3 -4.85 -28.38 -10.98
CA ARG A 3 -3.48 -28.17 -10.46
C ARG A 3 -3.23 -26.78 -9.86
N TYR A 4 -4.03 -25.75 -10.22
CA TYR A 4 -3.80 -24.38 -9.81
C TYR A 4 -5.08 -23.73 -9.27
N THR A 5 -5.12 -23.55 -7.95
CA THR A 5 -6.20 -22.83 -7.27
C THR A 5 -5.78 -21.43 -6.92
N LEU A 6 -6.73 -20.51 -6.80
CA LEU A 6 -6.49 -19.08 -6.62
C LEU A 6 -5.66 -18.77 -5.37
N LEU A 7 -6.07 -19.29 -4.21
CA LEU A 7 -5.38 -19.00 -2.95
C LEU A 7 -4.02 -19.69 -2.88
N ASN A 8 -3.87 -20.88 -3.50
CA ASN A 8 -2.58 -21.57 -3.54
C ASN A 8 -1.57 -20.75 -4.37
N VAL A 9 -1.95 -20.30 -5.57
CA VAL A 9 -1.10 -19.44 -6.41
C VAL A 9 -0.80 -18.12 -5.69
N PHE A 10 -1.78 -17.52 -5.01
CA PHE A 10 -1.58 -16.29 -4.26
C PHE A 10 -0.59 -16.49 -3.10
N ARG A 11 -0.74 -17.56 -2.32
CA ARG A 11 0.20 -17.88 -1.22
C ARG A 11 1.62 -18.12 -1.75
N LYS A 12 1.77 -18.85 -2.87
CA LYS A 12 3.07 -19.05 -3.51
C LYS A 12 3.69 -17.70 -3.90
N HIS A 13 2.95 -16.85 -4.61
CA HIS A 13 3.40 -15.50 -4.94
C HIS A 13 3.82 -14.69 -3.70
N ASN A 14 3.04 -14.73 -2.62
CA ASN A 14 3.37 -14.00 -1.39
C ASN A 14 4.64 -14.54 -0.73
N ASN A 15 4.84 -15.85 -0.76
CA ASN A 15 6.07 -16.46 -0.24
C ASN A 15 7.29 -16.05 -1.04
N ASP A 16 7.18 -15.98 -2.36
CA ASP A 16 8.27 -15.49 -3.23
C ASP A 16 8.58 -14.01 -2.95
N CYS A 17 7.55 -13.15 -2.84
CA CYS A 17 7.72 -11.76 -2.44
C CYS A 17 8.35 -11.61 -1.05
N ARG A 18 8.01 -12.50 -0.10
CA ARG A 18 8.57 -12.48 1.27
C ARG A 18 10.07 -12.77 1.28
N ARG A 19 10.55 -13.66 0.40
CA ARG A 19 11.99 -13.95 0.24
C ARG A 19 12.77 -12.77 -0.33
N LEU A 20 12.10 -11.83 -0.98
CA LEU A 20 12.69 -10.64 -1.60
C LEU A 20 12.51 -9.38 -0.73
N ILE A 21 12.10 -9.52 0.54
CA ILE A 21 12.02 -8.38 1.45
C ILE A 21 13.42 -7.82 1.70
N GLY A 22 13.56 -6.50 1.57
CA GLY A 22 14.84 -5.79 1.67
C GLY A 22 15.62 -5.69 0.36
N ILE A 23 15.20 -6.42 -0.69
CA ILE A 23 15.73 -6.34 -2.06
C ILE A 23 14.72 -5.61 -2.95
N ASP A 24 13.63 -6.26 -3.30
CA ASP A 24 12.59 -5.72 -4.22
C ASP A 24 11.31 -5.28 -3.50
N TYR A 25 11.07 -5.81 -2.30
CA TYR A 25 9.84 -5.56 -1.55
C TYR A 25 10.15 -5.06 -0.14
N VAL A 26 9.22 -4.24 0.38
CA VAL A 26 9.17 -3.89 1.80
C VAL A 26 8.10 -4.71 2.50
N GLN A 27 8.29 -4.97 3.80
CA GLN A 27 7.39 -5.79 4.63
C GLN A 27 5.91 -5.39 4.49
N ILE A 28 5.62 -4.08 4.46
CA ILE A 28 4.25 -3.57 4.35
C ILE A 28 3.57 -3.98 3.03
N THR A 29 4.32 -4.12 1.95
CA THR A 29 3.79 -4.57 0.65
C THR A 29 3.37 -6.04 0.71
N VAL A 30 4.19 -6.89 1.30
CA VAL A 30 3.89 -8.32 1.48
C VAL A 30 2.68 -8.49 2.41
N SER A 31 2.63 -7.76 3.53
CA SER A 31 1.48 -7.77 4.44
C SER A 31 0.16 -7.37 3.74
N ARG A 32 0.21 -6.45 2.77
CA ARG A 32 -0.96 -6.08 1.95
C ARG A 32 -1.42 -7.22 1.04
N PHE A 33 -0.49 -7.98 0.46
CA PHE A 33 -0.82 -9.16 -0.33
C PHE A 33 -1.41 -10.27 0.54
N ASP A 34 -0.86 -10.49 1.73
CA ASP A 34 -1.39 -11.48 2.69
C ASP A 34 -2.82 -11.13 3.11
N ASN A 35 -3.11 -9.86 3.40
CA ASN A 35 -4.46 -9.40 3.71
C ASN A 35 -5.42 -9.58 2.53
N CYS A 36 -4.97 -9.34 1.29
CA CYS A 36 -5.78 -9.60 0.10
C CYS A 36 -6.13 -11.09 -0.02
N CYS A 37 -5.14 -11.97 0.11
CA CYS A 37 -5.31 -13.41 0.09
C CYS A 37 -6.29 -13.89 1.18
N LYS A 38 -6.15 -13.37 2.41
CA LYS A 38 -7.05 -13.65 3.54
C LYS A 38 -8.49 -13.25 3.24
N TYR A 39 -8.72 -12.05 2.69
CA TYR A 39 -10.08 -11.58 2.37
C TYR A 39 -10.70 -12.35 1.22
N LEU A 40 -9.91 -12.77 0.23
CA LEU A 40 -10.36 -13.68 -0.83
C LEU A 40 -10.79 -15.02 -0.25
N GLY A 41 -10.01 -15.62 0.66
CA GLY A 41 -10.37 -16.87 1.32
C GLY A 41 -11.71 -16.77 2.08
N HIS A 42 -11.89 -15.69 2.86
CA HIS A 42 -13.16 -15.47 3.57
C HIS A 42 -14.35 -15.25 2.60
N PHE A 43 -14.11 -14.57 1.48
CA PHE A 43 -15.12 -14.36 0.46
C PHE A 43 -15.52 -15.67 -0.22
N ILE A 44 -14.55 -16.47 -0.64
CA ILE A 44 -14.79 -17.77 -1.29
C ILE A 44 -15.57 -18.68 -0.35
N GLN A 45 -15.17 -18.79 0.90
CA GLN A 45 -15.87 -19.59 1.90
C GLN A 45 -17.30 -19.10 2.13
N LYS A 46 -17.49 -17.76 2.27
CA LYS A 46 -18.82 -17.19 2.54
C LYS A 46 -19.77 -17.31 1.35
N GLN A 47 -19.28 -17.06 0.14
CA GLN A 47 -20.11 -16.95 -1.07
C GLN A 47 -20.32 -18.29 -1.78
N TYR A 48 -19.31 -19.18 -1.73
CA TYR A 48 -19.29 -20.42 -2.51
C TYR A 48 -19.18 -21.67 -1.65
N GLY A 49 -18.99 -21.56 -0.32
CA GLY A 49 -18.82 -22.69 0.59
C GLY A 49 -17.56 -23.52 0.34
N LYS A 50 -16.59 -22.97 -0.42
CA LYS A 50 -15.36 -23.66 -0.80
C LYS A 50 -14.18 -23.14 0.02
N GLU A 51 -13.17 -23.97 0.23
CA GLU A 51 -11.89 -23.55 0.87
C GLU A 51 -11.01 -22.80 -0.11
N ASP A 52 -11.06 -23.12 -1.40
CA ASP A 52 -10.33 -22.46 -2.49
C ASP A 52 -11.12 -22.59 -3.79
N MET A 53 -10.70 -21.94 -4.86
CA MET A 53 -11.38 -21.94 -6.15
C MET A 53 -10.37 -22.16 -7.29
N ASN A 54 -10.75 -23.00 -8.29
CA ASN A 54 -9.92 -23.18 -9.47
C ASN A 54 -9.81 -21.88 -10.28
N LEU A 55 -8.63 -21.61 -10.82
CA LEU A 55 -8.42 -20.43 -11.66
C LEU A 55 -9.35 -20.39 -12.87
N THR A 56 -9.73 -21.55 -13.42
CA THR A 56 -10.66 -21.66 -14.55
C THR A 56 -12.11 -21.29 -14.21
N GLU A 57 -12.48 -21.30 -12.94
CA GLU A 57 -13.81 -20.90 -12.46
C GLU A 57 -13.95 -19.38 -12.31
N LEU A 58 -12.83 -18.64 -12.35
CA LEU A 58 -12.83 -17.19 -12.18
C LEU A 58 -13.39 -16.51 -13.42
N ASN A 59 -14.43 -15.71 -13.23
CA ASN A 59 -15.10 -14.95 -14.27
C ASN A 59 -15.37 -13.50 -13.82
N GLY A 60 -15.92 -12.66 -14.69
CA GLY A 60 -16.23 -11.28 -14.37
C GLY A 60 -17.27 -11.12 -13.26
N GLU A 61 -18.14 -12.10 -13.04
CA GLU A 61 -19.09 -12.12 -11.93
C GLU A 61 -18.38 -12.33 -10.59
N PHE A 62 -17.44 -13.26 -10.53
CA PHE A 62 -16.58 -13.45 -9.33
C PHE A 62 -15.90 -12.15 -8.93
N VAL A 63 -15.31 -11.43 -9.91
CA VAL A 63 -14.62 -10.16 -9.66
C VAL A 63 -15.57 -9.10 -9.08
N ARG A 64 -16.78 -8.96 -9.66
CA ARG A 64 -17.82 -8.03 -9.16
C ARG A 64 -18.32 -8.42 -7.78
N ASN A 65 -18.58 -9.69 -7.53
CA ASN A 65 -19.04 -10.18 -6.23
C ASN A 65 -18.00 -9.96 -5.14
N PHE A 66 -16.71 -10.12 -5.45
CA PHE A 66 -15.64 -9.80 -4.51
C PHE A 66 -15.58 -8.29 -4.21
N GLU A 67 -15.76 -7.42 -5.21
CA GLU A 67 -15.85 -5.97 -5.00
C GLU A 67 -17.02 -5.61 -4.06
N ILE A 68 -18.21 -6.18 -4.31
CA ILE A 68 -19.40 -5.98 -3.46
C ILE A 68 -19.13 -6.47 -2.03
N TYR A 69 -18.54 -7.64 -1.87
CA TYR A 69 -18.16 -8.20 -0.55
C TYR A 69 -17.23 -7.26 0.21
N LEU A 70 -16.22 -6.69 -0.44
CA LEU A 70 -15.30 -5.74 0.18
C LEU A 70 -16.02 -4.47 0.65
N LYS A 71 -16.97 -3.97 -0.15
CA LYS A 71 -17.74 -2.75 0.18
C LYS A 71 -18.76 -3.00 1.29
N THR A 72 -19.51 -4.09 1.22
CA THR A 72 -20.68 -4.34 2.10
C THR A 72 -20.34 -5.11 3.36
N THR A 73 -19.57 -6.20 3.23
CA THR A 73 -19.23 -7.06 4.37
C THR A 73 -17.99 -6.58 5.13
N ARG A 74 -17.02 -6.00 4.40
CA ARG A 74 -15.76 -5.50 4.99
C ARG A 74 -15.76 -4.00 5.23
N ASN A 75 -16.80 -3.28 4.80
CA ASN A 75 -16.93 -1.82 4.91
C ASN A 75 -15.70 -1.05 4.39
N CYS A 76 -15.06 -1.57 3.33
CA CYS A 76 -13.87 -0.96 2.76
C CYS A 76 -14.24 0.29 1.95
N GLN A 77 -13.49 1.37 2.14
CA GLN A 77 -13.57 2.57 1.29
C GLN A 77 -13.09 2.28 -0.14
N GLN A 78 -13.59 3.05 -1.13
CA GLN A 78 -13.36 2.85 -2.56
C GLN A 78 -11.88 2.57 -2.91
N ASN A 79 -10.95 3.42 -2.46
CA ASN A 79 -9.53 3.26 -2.80
C ASN A 79 -8.89 2.01 -2.15
N THR A 80 -9.43 1.57 -1.01
CA THR A 80 -9.02 0.31 -0.37
C THR A 80 -9.52 -0.89 -1.16
N VAL A 81 -10.78 -0.85 -1.63
CA VAL A 81 -11.34 -1.87 -2.52
C VAL A 81 -10.46 -2.01 -3.77
N ILE A 82 -10.19 -0.89 -4.45
CA ILE A 82 -9.35 -0.89 -5.67
C ILE A 82 -7.97 -1.50 -5.40
N ARG A 83 -7.39 -1.26 -4.23
CA ARG A 83 -6.09 -1.85 -3.85
C ARG A 83 -6.17 -3.38 -3.78
N TYR A 84 -7.23 -3.93 -3.17
CA TYR A 84 -7.44 -5.38 -3.14
C TYR A 84 -7.74 -5.95 -4.53
N MET A 85 -8.55 -5.24 -5.33
CA MET A 85 -8.83 -5.64 -6.71
C MET A 85 -7.56 -5.64 -7.58
N LYS A 86 -6.66 -4.65 -7.42
CA LYS A 86 -5.34 -4.64 -8.06
C LYS A 86 -4.47 -5.82 -7.61
N GLY A 87 -4.56 -6.22 -6.33
CA GLY A 87 -3.90 -7.41 -5.80
C GLY A 87 -4.39 -8.71 -6.47
N LEU A 88 -5.69 -8.90 -6.55
CA LEU A 88 -6.29 -10.04 -7.27
C LEU A 88 -5.90 -10.03 -8.76
N LYS A 89 -5.99 -8.86 -9.42
CA LYS A 89 -5.61 -8.70 -10.83
C LYS A 89 -4.15 -9.10 -11.09
N LYS A 90 -3.24 -8.80 -10.16
CA LYS A 90 -1.83 -9.23 -10.27
C LYS A 90 -1.71 -10.74 -10.33
N ILE A 91 -2.44 -11.48 -9.49
CA ILE A 91 -2.43 -12.95 -9.48
C ILE A 91 -3.07 -13.53 -10.74
N VAL A 92 -4.17 -12.95 -11.22
CA VAL A 92 -4.79 -13.33 -12.50
C VAL A 92 -3.82 -13.13 -13.66
N ASN A 93 -3.15 -11.98 -13.72
CA ASN A 93 -2.16 -11.73 -14.77
C ASN A 93 -0.97 -12.71 -14.69
N LEU A 94 -0.53 -13.07 -13.49
CA LEU A 94 0.50 -14.09 -13.27
C LEU A 94 0.01 -15.47 -13.79
N ALA A 95 -1.24 -15.82 -13.52
CA ALA A 95 -1.83 -17.07 -13.97
C ALA A 95 -1.96 -17.13 -15.49
N ILE A 96 -2.33 -16.03 -16.13
CA ILE A 96 -2.41 -15.92 -17.60
C ILE A 96 -1.00 -16.03 -18.22
N ALA A 97 -0.01 -15.33 -17.66
CA ALA A 97 1.37 -15.35 -18.15
C ALA A 97 2.05 -16.72 -18.03
N ASN A 98 1.53 -17.62 -17.18
CA ASN A 98 1.99 -19.00 -17.03
C ASN A 98 1.07 -20.03 -17.69
N ASP A 99 0.13 -19.62 -18.54
CA ASP A 99 -0.85 -20.48 -19.22
C ASP A 99 -1.74 -21.32 -18.28
N TRP A 100 -1.86 -20.92 -17.01
CA TRP A 100 -2.77 -21.58 -16.04
C TRP A 100 -4.21 -21.10 -16.19
N MET A 101 -4.42 -20.01 -16.92
CA MET A 101 -5.70 -19.38 -17.18
C MET A 101 -5.71 -18.70 -18.56
N HIS A 102 -6.74 -18.97 -19.37
CA HIS A 102 -6.82 -18.43 -20.72
C HIS A 102 -7.72 -17.18 -20.83
N LYS A 103 -8.73 -17.06 -19.96
CA LYS A 103 -9.68 -15.93 -19.98
C LYS A 103 -9.35 -14.96 -18.87
N ASN A 104 -9.31 -13.66 -19.19
CA ASN A 104 -9.10 -12.61 -18.20
C ASN A 104 -10.44 -12.16 -17.58
N PRO A 105 -10.74 -12.50 -16.33
CA PRO A 105 -11.98 -12.08 -15.66
C PRO A 105 -12.09 -10.58 -15.43
N PHE A 106 -10.99 -9.83 -15.59
CA PHE A 106 -10.97 -8.37 -15.52
C PHE A 106 -11.17 -7.68 -16.88
N ALA A 107 -11.45 -8.43 -17.95
CA ALA A 107 -11.70 -7.84 -19.27
C ALA A 107 -12.85 -6.82 -19.17
N GLY A 108 -12.62 -5.59 -19.63
CA GLY A 108 -13.60 -4.51 -19.59
C GLY A 108 -13.81 -3.86 -18.21
N ILE A 109 -13.18 -4.36 -17.14
CA ILE A 109 -13.31 -3.75 -15.79
C ILE A 109 -12.26 -2.64 -15.63
N ARG A 110 -12.73 -1.41 -15.41
CA ARG A 110 -11.90 -0.24 -15.10
C ARG A 110 -12.09 0.14 -13.64
N PHE A 111 -11.01 0.41 -12.94
CA PHE A 111 -11.02 0.92 -11.57
C PHE A 111 -10.85 2.43 -11.58
N GLN A 112 -11.81 3.12 -10.99
CA GLN A 112 -11.74 4.57 -10.81
C GLN A 112 -11.46 4.87 -9.34
N GLU A 113 -10.28 5.41 -9.07
CA GLU A 113 -9.91 5.88 -7.74
C GLU A 113 -10.69 7.15 -7.40
N LYS A 114 -11.14 7.24 -6.15
CA LYS A 114 -11.76 8.47 -5.63
C LYS A 114 -10.64 9.42 -5.21
N GLU A 115 -10.69 10.63 -5.72
CA GLU A 115 -9.78 11.68 -5.26
C GLU A 115 -10.01 11.96 -3.78
N VAL A 116 -8.93 12.05 -3.04
CA VAL A 116 -8.95 12.37 -1.60
C VAL A 116 -8.37 13.76 -1.43
N ILE A 117 -9.23 14.73 -1.23
CA ILE A 117 -8.83 16.08 -0.86
C ILE A 117 -8.29 16.00 0.57
N ARG A 118 -7.06 16.44 0.76
CA ARG A 118 -6.43 16.55 2.08
C ARG A 118 -6.34 18.02 2.42
N GLU A 119 -6.81 18.36 3.60
CA GLU A 119 -6.59 19.68 4.16
C GLU A 119 -5.09 19.89 4.40
N VAL A 120 -4.63 21.10 4.16
CA VAL A 120 -3.25 21.53 4.39
C VAL A 120 -3.27 22.67 5.40
N LEU A 121 -2.23 22.76 6.23
CA LEU A 121 -2.09 23.85 7.17
C LEU A 121 -1.80 25.16 6.42
N THR A 122 -2.43 26.24 6.87
CA THR A 122 -2.12 27.60 6.41
C THR A 122 -0.80 28.08 7.01
N LYS A 123 -0.25 29.15 6.48
CA LYS A 123 0.98 29.75 7.01
C LYS A 123 0.80 30.19 8.47
N GLU A 124 -0.32 30.80 8.78
CA GLU A 124 -0.68 31.28 10.13
C GLU A 124 -0.82 30.12 11.13
N GLU A 125 -1.31 28.97 10.67
CA GLU A 125 -1.42 27.77 11.53
C GLU A 125 -0.03 27.18 11.81
N ILE A 126 0.86 27.17 10.82
CA ILE A 126 2.25 26.75 11.00
C ILE A 126 2.97 27.68 11.97
N GLU A 127 2.84 29.00 11.82
CA GLU A 127 3.44 29.98 12.71
C GLU A 127 2.92 29.83 14.15
N ARG A 128 1.60 29.64 14.35
CA ARG A 128 1.03 29.36 15.67
C ARG A 128 1.59 28.07 16.29
N MET A 129 1.80 27.04 15.47
CA MET A 129 2.38 25.78 15.92
C MET A 129 3.83 25.95 16.35
N MET A 130 4.61 26.73 15.62
CA MET A 130 6.02 27.04 15.95
C MET A 130 6.15 27.74 17.30
N CYS A 131 5.25 28.70 17.60
CA CYS A 131 5.28 29.48 18.82
C CYS A 131 4.62 28.79 20.02
N LYS A 132 3.98 27.63 19.79
CA LYS A 132 3.25 26.95 20.87
C LYS A 132 4.19 26.23 21.83
N GLU A 133 4.11 26.60 23.11
CA GLU A 133 4.76 25.88 24.22
C GLU A 133 3.93 24.66 24.63
N PHE A 134 4.59 23.56 24.93
CA PHE A 134 3.97 22.33 25.40
C PHE A 134 4.51 21.97 26.78
N ALA A 135 3.63 21.57 27.68
CA ALA A 135 4.02 21.10 29.02
C ALA A 135 4.83 19.78 28.99
N LEU A 136 4.76 19.04 27.88
CA LEU A 136 5.46 17.76 27.72
C LEU A 136 6.57 17.89 26.64
N PRO A 137 7.87 17.71 27.02
CA PRO A 137 9.00 17.81 26.10
C PRO A 137 8.88 16.92 24.86
N ARG A 138 8.21 15.76 25.00
CA ARG A 138 7.94 14.86 23.86
C ARG A 138 7.11 15.53 22.77
N LEU A 139 6.16 16.39 23.15
CA LEU A 139 5.31 17.08 22.15
C LEU A 139 6.07 18.21 21.46
N GLU A 140 6.98 18.88 22.17
CA GLU A 140 7.89 19.86 21.56
C GLU A 140 8.78 19.21 20.50
N TYR A 141 9.40 18.08 20.84
CA TYR A 141 10.18 17.32 19.86
C TYR A 141 9.36 16.92 18.63
N VAL A 142 8.14 16.42 18.79
CA VAL A 142 7.25 16.06 17.67
C VAL A 142 6.92 17.29 16.83
N ARG A 143 6.62 18.44 17.45
CA ARG A 143 6.40 19.72 16.77
C ARG A 143 7.63 20.09 15.94
N ASP A 144 8.81 20.07 16.53
CA ASP A 144 10.05 20.51 15.88
C ASP A 144 10.39 19.63 14.68
N VAL A 145 10.26 18.31 14.80
CA VAL A 145 10.41 17.37 13.67
C VAL A 145 9.38 17.64 12.57
N PHE A 146 8.12 17.91 12.95
CA PHE A 146 7.07 18.24 11.98
C PHE A 146 7.38 19.53 11.23
N ILE A 147 7.73 20.59 11.95
CA ILE A 147 8.12 21.90 11.38
C ILE A 147 9.33 21.75 10.47
N PHE A 148 10.33 20.99 10.88
CA PHE A 148 11.49 20.68 10.04
C PHE A 148 11.08 19.97 8.72
N CYS A 149 10.18 19.00 8.80
CA CYS A 149 9.62 18.33 7.60
C CYS A 149 8.90 19.32 6.68
N VAL A 150 8.15 20.27 7.25
CA VAL A 150 7.40 21.29 6.47
C VAL A 150 8.37 22.19 5.71
N PHE A 151 9.39 22.71 6.34
CA PHE A 151 10.34 23.66 5.72
C PHE A 151 11.33 23.00 4.77
N THR A 152 11.71 21.75 5.03
CA THR A 152 12.67 21.02 4.18
C THR A 152 12.02 20.21 3.06
N GLY A 153 10.70 19.94 3.14
CA GLY A 153 10.00 19.01 2.25
C GLY A 153 10.42 17.55 2.42
N MET A 154 11.18 17.23 3.47
CA MET A 154 11.63 15.87 3.75
C MET A 154 10.51 15.03 4.35
N ALA A 155 10.44 13.75 3.99
CA ALA A 155 9.56 12.80 4.67
C ALA A 155 10.09 12.48 6.07
N TYR A 156 9.19 12.19 7.02
CA TYR A 156 9.57 11.85 8.40
C TYR A 156 10.65 10.76 8.49
N VAL A 157 10.55 9.72 7.67
CA VAL A 157 11.53 8.61 7.64
C VAL A 157 12.93 9.11 7.24
N ASP A 158 13.01 10.08 6.34
CA ASP A 158 14.28 10.66 5.91
C ASP A 158 14.87 11.56 7.00
N VAL A 159 14.02 12.32 7.71
CA VAL A 159 14.44 13.14 8.86
C VAL A 159 14.91 12.25 10.02
N ASN A 160 14.16 11.19 10.34
CA ASN A 160 14.53 10.25 11.42
C ASN A 160 15.86 9.52 11.16
N ASN A 161 16.23 9.35 9.88
CA ASN A 161 17.49 8.75 9.45
C ASN A 161 18.53 9.81 9.02
N LEU A 162 18.34 11.09 9.38
CA LEU A 162 19.31 12.14 9.11
C LEU A 162 20.53 11.97 10.01
N ARG A 163 21.72 12.11 9.44
CA ARG A 163 22.99 12.00 10.14
C ARG A 163 23.85 13.23 9.83
N GLN A 164 24.86 13.49 10.63
CA GLN A 164 25.75 14.63 10.44
C GLN A 164 26.46 14.60 9.09
N GLU A 165 26.81 13.42 8.56
CA GLU A 165 27.40 13.22 7.23
C GLU A 165 26.51 13.70 6.05
N HIS A 166 25.21 13.84 6.29
CA HIS A 166 24.28 14.36 5.29
C HIS A 166 24.22 15.88 5.25
N ILE A 167 24.85 16.56 6.22
CA ILE A 167 24.90 18.02 6.31
C ILE A 167 26.25 18.45 5.71
N VAL A 168 26.19 19.13 4.60
CA VAL A 168 27.39 19.60 3.85
C VAL A 168 27.37 21.11 3.75
N ARG A 169 28.58 21.71 3.71
CA ARG A 169 28.74 23.15 3.43
C ARG A 169 29.06 23.33 1.95
N ASP A 170 28.52 24.36 1.36
CA ASP A 170 28.88 24.75 0.02
C ASP A 170 30.07 25.77 0.01
N ASN A 171 30.43 26.27 -1.15
CA ASN A 171 31.51 27.20 -1.31
C ASN A 171 31.26 28.58 -0.67
N ASN A 172 30.02 28.89 -0.32
CA ASN A 172 29.59 30.12 0.36
C ASN A 172 29.42 29.93 1.88
N ASP A 173 29.81 28.76 2.40
CA ASP A 173 29.66 28.36 3.80
C ASP A 173 28.17 28.10 4.22
N ASP A 174 27.25 28.01 3.24
CA ASP A 174 25.86 27.66 3.48
C ASP A 174 25.69 26.17 3.76
N LEU A 175 24.78 25.84 4.71
CA LEU A 175 24.48 24.46 5.09
C LEU A 175 23.42 23.84 4.19
N TRP A 176 23.75 22.69 3.62
CA TRP A 176 22.85 21.91 2.76
C TRP A 176 22.63 20.50 3.29
N ILE A 177 21.42 19.96 3.07
CA ILE A 177 21.12 18.57 3.34
C ILE A 177 21.21 17.77 2.04
N ARG A 178 22.18 16.85 1.97
CA ARG A 178 22.36 15.90 0.87
C ARG A 178 21.99 14.49 1.33
N LYS A 179 20.80 14.05 0.99
CA LYS A 179 20.30 12.71 1.33
C LYS A 179 19.43 12.15 0.23
N ALA A 180 19.68 10.90 -0.18
CA ALA A 180 18.79 10.18 -1.08
C ALA A 180 17.45 9.92 -0.38
N ARG A 181 16.33 10.20 -1.08
CA ARG A 181 15.00 9.94 -0.56
C ARG A 181 14.76 8.44 -0.43
N GLN A 182 14.33 8.00 0.72
CA GLN A 182 13.92 6.62 0.93
C GLN A 182 12.56 6.40 0.26
N LYS A 183 12.51 5.48 -0.70
CA LYS A 183 11.27 5.11 -1.41
C LYS A 183 10.48 4.05 -0.64
#